data_6fec0ceadde77a0cb9bb7401d428048b
#
_entry.id   6fec0ceadde77a0cb9bb7401d428048b
#
_cell.length_a   1.000
_cell.length_b   1.000
_cell.length_c   1.000
_cell.angle_alpha   90.00
_cell.angle_beta   90.00
_cell.angle_gamma   90.00
#
_symmetry.space_group_name_H-M   'P 1'
#
loop_
_entity.id
_entity.type
_entity.pdbx_description
1 polymer ?
#
loop_
_entity_poly.entity_id
_entity_poly.type
_entity_poly.pdbx_seq_one_letter_code
_entity_poly.pdbx_strand_id
1 'polypeptide(L)'
;MKKILALLLAVVMVLGMVACASKTETPAETTTTEPAATETTEETKTEEPAAEETTEEPAEETGAVIQKVALVTDVGTIDDESFNQATWQGVKAYCEANGIEYTYYQPTEDSTEARCISIDQAIKEGANVVVMPGYLFGASIVREQEKYPDVYFIAVDVGAGDLTEDYATYYDPAANVVCATFAEEQAGYLAGYAVVMDGYTKLGFLGGMAVPAVVRYGY
;
A
#
# COMPACT_ATOMS: atom_id res chain seq x y z
N MET A 1 -6.34 -47.55 -0.40
CA MET A 1 -5.83 -46.73 -1.50
C MET A 1 -5.29 -45.36 -1.04
N LYS A 2 -6.03 -44.56 -0.27
CA LYS A 2 -5.55 -43.23 0.19
C LYS A 2 -4.29 -43.25 1.06
N LYS A 3 -4.09 -44.26 1.89
CA LYS A 3 -2.90 -44.39 2.75
C LYS A 3 -1.63 -44.82 1.99
N ILE A 4 -1.79 -45.55 0.88
CA ILE A 4 -0.66 -45.99 0.04
C ILE A 4 -0.20 -44.82 -0.84
N LEU A 5 -1.12 -43.95 -1.29
CA LEU A 5 -0.79 -42.78 -2.06
C LEU A 5 -0.03 -41.74 -1.23
N ALA A 6 -0.39 -41.56 0.05
CA ALA A 6 0.34 -40.69 0.98
C ALA A 6 1.76 -41.18 1.27
N LEU A 7 1.97 -42.48 1.35
CA LEU A 7 3.29 -43.08 1.58
C LEU A 7 4.20 -42.96 0.35
N LEU A 8 3.63 -43.08 -0.85
CA LEU A 8 4.36 -42.87 -2.11
C LEU A 8 4.79 -41.41 -2.29
N LEU A 9 3.94 -40.44 -1.91
CA LEU A 9 4.28 -39.02 -1.95
C LEU A 9 5.42 -38.67 -0.96
N ALA A 10 5.41 -39.24 0.24
CA ALA A 10 6.46 -39.05 1.25
C ALA A 10 7.83 -39.59 0.78
N VAL A 11 7.85 -40.72 0.09
CA VAL A 11 9.09 -41.34 -0.43
C VAL A 11 9.68 -40.50 -1.58
N VAL A 12 8.86 -39.88 -2.43
CA VAL A 12 9.33 -39.01 -3.51
C VAL A 12 9.95 -37.70 -2.97
N MET A 13 9.44 -37.17 -1.85
CA MET A 13 10.04 -35.96 -1.24
C MET A 13 11.39 -36.25 -0.56
N VAL A 14 11.60 -37.46 0.00
CA VAL A 14 12.86 -37.83 0.64
C VAL A 14 13.97 -38.10 -0.38
N LEU A 15 13.65 -38.59 -1.56
CA LEU A 15 14.62 -38.86 -2.64
C LEU A 15 15.09 -37.58 -3.36
N GLY A 16 14.35 -36.47 -3.28
CA GLY A 16 14.72 -35.19 -3.88
C GLY A 16 15.79 -34.41 -3.13
N MET A 17 16.10 -34.74 -1.86
CA MET A 17 17.02 -33.95 -1.02
C MET A 17 18.49 -34.47 -1.02
N VAL A 18 18.82 -35.53 -1.76
CA VAL A 18 20.19 -36.15 -1.74
C VAL A 18 21.06 -35.69 -2.91
N ALA A 19 20.56 -34.86 -3.84
CA ALA A 19 21.28 -34.54 -5.07
C ALA A 19 22.06 -33.21 -5.09
N CYS A 20 22.22 -32.50 -3.96
CA CYS A 20 22.99 -31.25 -3.88
C CYS A 20 24.06 -31.25 -2.77
N ALA A 21 25.02 -32.17 -2.87
CA ALA A 21 26.25 -32.07 -2.09
C ALA A 21 27.41 -32.58 -2.95
N SER A 22 28.19 -31.65 -3.46
CA SER A 22 29.66 -31.65 -3.65
C SER A 22 30.10 -30.92 -4.92
N LYS A 23 30.82 -29.80 -4.73
CA LYS A 23 32.23 -29.69 -5.14
C LYS A 23 32.82 -28.36 -4.69
N THR A 24 33.70 -28.44 -3.76
CA THR A 24 34.70 -27.43 -3.40
C THR A 24 35.82 -27.52 -4.44
N GLU A 25 36.11 -26.45 -5.14
CA GLU A 25 37.41 -26.21 -5.81
C GLU A 25 37.82 -24.78 -5.58
N THR A 26 38.95 -24.65 -4.89
CA THR A 26 39.71 -23.42 -4.68
C THR A 26 40.49 -23.06 -5.96
N PRO A 27 40.51 -21.81 -6.39
CA PRO A 27 41.60 -21.32 -7.20
C PRO A 27 42.46 -20.25 -6.50
N ALA A 28 43.73 -20.36 -6.83
CA ALA A 28 44.90 -19.66 -6.36
C ALA A 28 44.88 -18.14 -6.51
N GLU A 29 45.71 -17.55 -5.63
CA GLU A 29 46.19 -16.15 -5.66
C GLU A 29 46.71 -15.70 -7.03
N THR A 30 46.35 -14.47 -7.40
CA THR A 30 47.21 -13.67 -8.30
C THR A 30 47.22 -12.24 -7.82
N THR A 31 48.36 -11.86 -7.27
CA THR A 31 48.84 -10.52 -6.97
C THR A 31 48.90 -9.67 -8.25
N THR A 32 48.35 -8.45 -8.24
CA THR A 32 48.91 -7.36 -9.05
C THR A 32 48.49 -5.99 -8.52
N THR A 33 49.39 -5.28 -7.89
CA THR A 33 49.81 -3.88 -8.02
C THR A 33 48.74 -2.77 -8.06
N GLU A 34 48.78 -2.01 -7.00
CA GLU A 34 48.30 -0.62 -6.84
C GLU A 34 49.07 0.34 -7.79
N PRO A 35 48.42 1.42 -8.22
CA PRO A 35 49.09 2.71 -8.15
C PRO A 35 48.25 3.76 -7.41
N ALA A 36 48.90 4.45 -6.52
CA ALA A 36 48.48 5.64 -5.80
C ALA A 36 48.13 6.79 -6.77
N ALA A 37 47.10 7.53 -6.46
CA ALA A 37 46.88 8.88 -6.97
C ALA A 37 46.14 9.73 -5.92
N THR A 38 46.91 10.59 -5.31
CA THR A 38 46.78 12.02 -5.01
C THR A 38 45.41 12.54 -4.55
N GLU A 39 45.39 12.90 -3.27
CA GLU A 39 44.41 13.79 -2.65
C GLU A 39 44.38 15.16 -3.35
N THR A 40 43.19 15.65 -3.66
CA THR A 40 42.92 17.07 -3.81
C THR A 40 41.61 17.37 -3.05
N THR A 41 41.81 17.99 -1.89
CA THR A 41 40.76 18.53 -1.04
C THR A 41 40.26 19.83 -1.67
N GLU A 42 39.01 19.86 -2.17
CA GLU A 42 38.27 21.10 -2.38
C GLU A 42 37.15 21.16 -1.35
N GLU A 43 37.31 22.05 -0.39
CA GLU A 43 36.26 22.47 0.52
C GLU A 43 35.20 23.25 -0.26
N THR A 44 34.03 22.66 -0.54
CA THR A 44 32.89 23.39 -0.99
C THR A 44 32.01 23.75 0.22
N LYS A 45 32.08 25.01 0.60
CA LYS A 45 31.25 25.66 1.61
C LYS A 45 29.82 25.69 1.10
N THR A 46 28.96 24.78 1.63
CA THR A 46 27.51 24.81 1.40
C THR A 46 26.92 25.90 2.27
N GLU A 47 26.44 26.97 1.67
CA GLU A 47 25.56 27.94 2.33
C GLU A 47 24.18 27.32 2.48
N GLU A 48 23.74 27.20 3.70
CA GLU A 48 22.40 26.82 4.12
C GLU A 48 21.43 27.98 3.76
N PRO A 49 20.36 27.78 2.99
CA PRO A 49 19.36 28.82 2.79
C PRO A 49 18.56 29.01 4.07
N ALA A 50 18.58 30.22 4.59
CA ALA A 50 17.73 30.65 5.70
C ALA A 50 16.27 30.35 5.39
N ALA A 51 15.61 29.63 6.29
CA ALA A 51 14.16 29.46 6.28
C ALA A 51 13.51 30.82 6.57
N GLU A 52 12.80 31.39 5.60
CA GLU A 52 11.84 32.44 5.85
C GLU A 52 10.69 31.85 6.66
N GLU A 53 10.58 32.26 7.92
CA GLU A 53 9.37 32.07 8.72
C GLU A 53 8.23 32.89 8.08
N THR A 54 7.45 32.23 7.25
CA THR A 54 6.15 32.77 6.84
C THR A 54 5.21 32.58 8.03
N THR A 55 4.94 33.64 8.74
CA THR A 55 3.88 33.70 9.76
C THR A 55 2.55 33.62 9.02
N GLU A 56 2.04 32.40 8.81
CA GLU A 56 0.65 32.21 8.41
C GLU A 56 -0.25 32.58 9.59
N GLU A 57 -1.05 33.64 9.42
CA GLU A 57 -2.20 33.90 10.27
C GLU A 57 -3.08 32.65 10.30
N PRO A 58 -3.62 32.23 11.48
CA PRO A 58 -4.52 31.10 11.52
C PRO A 58 -5.75 31.42 10.67
N ALA A 59 -5.88 30.79 9.51
CA ALA A 59 -7.15 30.76 8.79
C ALA A 59 -8.20 30.23 9.76
N GLU A 60 -9.31 30.94 9.98
CA GLU A 60 -10.45 30.44 10.71
C GLU A 60 -10.85 29.09 10.06
N GLU A 61 -10.56 28.00 10.74
CA GLU A 61 -10.99 26.67 10.33
C GLU A 61 -12.52 26.59 10.43
N THR A 62 -13.21 26.97 9.37
CA THR A 62 -14.60 26.57 9.15
C THR A 62 -14.61 25.13 8.63
N GLY A 63 -13.89 24.24 9.31
CA GLY A 63 -13.87 22.83 9.01
C GLY A 63 -15.27 22.24 9.22
N ALA A 64 -15.77 21.50 8.24
CA ALA A 64 -17.03 20.78 8.41
C ALA A 64 -16.95 19.88 9.63
N VAL A 65 -17.93 19.95 10.51
CA VAL A 65 -17.96 19.15 11.73
C VAL A 65 -18.13 17.68 11.36
N ILE A 66 -17.17 16.84 11.77
CA ILE A 66 -17.29 15.39 11.59
C ILE A 66 -18.36 14.89 12.58
N GLN A 67 -19.45 14.36 12.04
CA GLN A 67 -20.59 13.85 12.80
C GLN A 67 -20.49 12.36 13.05
N LYS A 68 -20.21 11.61 11.98
CA LYS A 68 -20.08 10.15 12.00
C LYS A 68 -19.11 9.70 10.93
N VAL A 69 -18.22 8.80 11.31
CA VAL A 69 -17.26 8.14 10.41
C VAL A 69 -17.75 6.73 10.09
N ALA A 70 -17.80 6.38 8.83
CA ALA A 70 -18.07 5.02 8.39
C ALA A 70 -16.84 4.44 7.68
N LEU A 71 -16.42 3.23 8.06
CA LEU A 71 -15.54 2.42 7.25
C LEU A 71 -16.40 1.54 6.33
N VAL A 72 -16.08 1.48 5.04
CA VAL A 72 -16.61 0.47 4.14
C VAL A 72 -15.46 -0.46 3.78
N THR A 73 -15.58 -1.76 4.13
CA THR A 73 -14.56 -2.75 3.75
C THR A 73 -14.65 -3.08 2.26
N ASP A 74 -13.61 -3.66 1.69
CA ASP A 74 -13.66 -4.14 0.29
C ASP A 74 -14.70 -5.26 0.08
N VAL A 75 -14.42 -6.45 0.52
CA VAL A 75 -15.31 -7.60 0.70
C VAL A 75 -14.87 -8.41 1.93
N GLY A 76 -13.65 -8.11 2.41
CA GLY A 76 -13.06 -8.70 3.60
C GLY A 76 -13.70 -8.20 4.90
N THR A 77 -13.32 -8.83 5.99
CA THR A 77 -13.80 -8.50 7.33
C THR A 77 -12.87 -7.52 8.02
N ILE A 78 -13.33 -6.88 9.10
CA ILE A 78 -12.53 -5.95 9.92
C ILE A 78 -11.46 -6.65 10.79
N ASP A 79 -11.32 -7.96 10.69
CA ASP A 79 -10.35 -8.82 11.37
C ASP A 79 -9.53 -9.66 10.37
N ASP A 80 -9.29 -9.12 9.17
CA ASP A 80 -8.60 -9.77 8.06
C ASP A 80 -7.06 -9.82 8.20
N GLU A 81 -6.51 -9.32 9.31
CA GLU A 81 -5.07 -9.15 9.54
C GLU A 81 -4.36 -8.34 8.42
N SER A 82 -5.09 -7.46 7.73
CA SER A 82 -4.65 -6.71 6.57
C SER A 82 -5.22 -5.28 6.56
N PHE A 83 -5.52 -4.73 5.38
CA PHE A 83 -5.96 -3.34 5.20
C PHE A 83 -7.26 -3.00 5.91
N ASN A 84 -8.28 -3.88 5.86
CA ASN A 84 -9.55 -3.59 6.52
C ASN A 84 -9.38 -3.48 8.03
N GLN A 85 -8.68 -4.43 8.66
CA GLN A 85 -8.43 -4.41 10.10
C GLN A 85 -7.59 -3.20 10.51
N ALA A 86 -6.48 -2.92 9.82
CA ALA A 86 -5.60 -1.81 10.16
C ALA A 86 -6.34 -0.46 10.05
N THR A 87 -7.10 -0.27 8.97
CA THR A 87 -7.90 0.94 8.76
C THR A 87 -9.01 1.06 9.80
N TRP A 88 -9.71 -0.03 10.13
CA TRP A 88 -10.71 -0.03 11.19
C TRP A 88 -10.16 0.35 12.55
N GLN A 89 -8.99 -0.18 12.90
CA GLN A 89 -8.32 0.18 14.16
C GLN A 89 -7.96 1.67 14.19
N GLY A 90 -7.51 2.24 13.07
CA GLY A 90 -7.24 3.67 12.95
C GLY A 90 -8.50 4.53 13.10
N VAL A 91 -9.59 4.19 12.40
CA VAL A 91 -10.89 4.87 12.52
C VAL A 91 -11.37 4.83 13.97
N LYS A 92 -11.36 3.65 14.58
CA LYS A 92 -11.78 3.46 15.96
C LYS A 92 -10.98 4.33 16.93
N ALA A 93 -9.64 4.27 16.84
CA ALA A 93 -8.77 5.02 17.73
C ALA A 93 -9.00 6.54 17.61
N TYR A 94 -9.13 7.05 16.39
CA TYR A 94 -9.40 8.47 16.14
C TYR A 94 -10.78 8.89 16.68
N CYS A 95 -11.81 8.13 16.36
CA CYS A 95 -13.18 8.46 16.75
C CYS A 95 -13.39 8.38 18.28
N GLU A 96 -12.83 7.37 18.94
CA GLU A 96 -12.87 7.23 20.41
C GLU A 96 -12.15 8.40 21.10
N ALA A 97 -10.99 8.82 20.58
CA ALA A 97 -10.24 9.95 21.14
C ALA A 97 -10.97 11.29 21.00
N ASN A 98 -11.81 11.44 19.98
CA ASN A 98 -12.52 12.69 19.66
C ASN A 98 -14.02 12.67 19.97
N GLY A 99 -14.55 11.57 20.51
CA GLY A 99 -15.96 11.44 20.86
C GLY A 99 -16.89 11.44 19.63
N ILE A 100 -16.41 10.92 18.49
CA ILE A 100 -17.14 10.86 17.24
C ILE A 100 -17.80 9.49 17.08
N GLU A 101 -19.05 9.46 16.59
CA GLU A 101 -19.73 8.21 16.25
C GLU A 101 -19.03 7.51 15.07
N TYR A 102 -18.89 6.18 15.13
CA TYR A 102 -18.27 5.40 14.07
C TYR A 102 -18.92 4.03 13.90
N THR A 103 -18.89 3.51 12.68
CA THR A 103 -19.39 2.18 12.35
C THR A 103 -18.65 1.63 11.12
N TYR A 104 -18.93 0.38 10.76
CA TYR A 104 -18.44 -0.17 9.49
C TYR A 104 -19.58 -0.86 8.71
N TYR A 105 -19.36 -0.97 7.41
CA TYR A 105 -20.23 -1.66 6.47
C TYR A 105 -19.38 -2.62 5.65
N GLN A 106 -19.90 -3.81 5.42
CA GLN A 106 -19.25 -4.82 4.59
C GLN A 106 -20.13 -5.10 3.37
N PRO A 107 -19.61 -4.94 2.13
CA PRO A 107 -20.31 -5.30 0.92
C PRO A 107 -20.69 -6.78 0.90
N THR A 108 -21.82 -7.10 0.26
CA THR A 108 -22.31 -8.48 0.19
C THR A 108 -21.59 -9.33 -0.83
N GLU A 109 -20.83 -8.71 -1.75
CA GLU A 109 -20.05 -9.36 -2.80
C GLU A 109 -18.88 -8.45 -3.25
N ASP A 110 -17.91 -9.02 -3.94
CA ASP A 110 -16.78 -8.29 -4.51
C ASP A 110 -17.18 -7.66 -5.85
N SER A 111 -17.87 -6.53 -5.77
CA SER A 111 -18.22 -5.72 -6.93
C SER A 111 -18.22 -4.24 -6.59
N THR A 112 -17.94 -3.39 -7.58
CA THR A 112 -18.06 -1.93 -7.44
C THR A 112 -19.45 -1.51 -7.01
N GLU A 113 -20.48 -2.17 -7.56
CA GLU A 113 -21.88 -1.90 -7.22
C GLU A 113 -22.17 -2.17 -5.74
N ALA A 114 -21.74 -3.32 -5.20
CA ALA A 114 -21.94 -3.65 -3.80
C ALA A 114 -21.21 -2.69 -2.86
N ARG A 115 -20.01 -2.23 -3.25
CA ARG A 115 -19.28 -1.19 -2.50
C ARG A 115 -20.02 0.15 -2.53
N CYS A 116 -20.55 0.59 -3.69
CA CYS A 116 -21.37 1.80 -3.78
C CYS A 116 -22.64 1.70 -2.94
N ILE A 117 -23.35 0.55 -2.96
CA ILE A 117 -24.51 0.32 -2.10
C ILE A 117 -24.16 0.46 -0.62
N SER A 118 -23.02 -0.05 -0.18
CA SER A 118 -22.56 0.06 1.21
C SER A 118 -22.20 1.50 1.57
N ILE A 119 -21.59 2.26 0.65
CA ILE A 119 -21.31 3.70 0.79
C ILE A 119 -22.63 4.48 0.91
N ASP A 120 -23.57 4.24 0.01
CA ASP A 120 -24.90 4.88 0.03
C ASP A 120 -25.62 4.63 1.36
N GLN A 121 -25.55 3.39 1.88
CA GLN A 121 -26.14 3.04 3.17
C GLN A 121 -25.46 3.80 4.30
N ALA A 122 -24.14 3.86 4.35
CA ALA A 122 -23.38 4.58 5.36
C ALA A 122 -23.78 6.06 5.42
N ILE A 123 -23.87 6.71 4.26
CA ILE A 123 -24.24 8.13 4.13
C ILE A 123 -25.71 8.34 4.54
N LYS A 124 -26.61 7.48 4.11
CA LYS A 124 -28.03 7.51 4.50
C LYS A 124 -28.21 7.38 6.00
N GLU A 125 -27.32 6.65 6.68
CA GLU A 125 -27.33 6.45 8.13
C GLU A 125 -26.53 7.52 8.89
N GLY A 126 -26.17 8.62 8.19
CA GLY A 126 -25.62 9.84 8.79
C GLY A 126 -24.10 9.96 8.76
N ALA A 127 -23.38 9.08 8.07
CA ALA A 127 -21.95 9.26 7.91
C ALA A 127 -21.68 10.45 6.98
N ASN A 128 -20.83 11.38 7.43
CA ASN A 128 -20.31 12.48 6.61
C ASN A 128 -18.80 12.35 6.35
N VAL A 129 -18.18 11.28 6.83
CA VAL A 129 -16.84 10.82 6.45
C VAL A 129 -16.92 9.34 6.17
N VAL A 130 -16.46 8.92 4.98
CA VAL A 130 -16.40 7.52 4.56
C VAL A 130 -14.94 7.14 4.31
N VAL A 131 -14.46 6.13 5.02
CA VAL A 131 -13.09 5.61 4.90
C VAL A 131 -13.11 4.28 4.16
N MET A 132 -12.27 4.15 3.16
CA MET A 132 -12.26 3.02 2.22
C MET A 132 -10.85 2.49 2.03
N PRO A 133 -10.52 1.27 2.49
CA PRO A 133 -9.21 0.65 2.32
C PRO A 133 -9.10 -0.17 1.04
N GLY A 134 -8.11 0.15 0.21
CA GLY A 134 -7.70 -0.65 -0.92
C GLY A 134 -8.09 -0.10 -2.29
N TYR A 135 -7.26 -0.41 -3.29
CA TYR A 135 -7.37 0.08 -4.66
C TYR A 135 -8.72 -0.24 -5.35
N LEU A 136 -9.42 -1.27 -4.90
CA LEU A 136 -10.75 -1.65 -5.43
C LEU A 136 -11.81 -0.56 -5.26
N PHE A 137 -11.58 0.41 -4.38
CA PHE A 137 -12.49 1.54 -4.21
C PHE A 137 -12.35 2.64 -5.26
N GLY A 138 -11.31 2.61 -6.11
CA GLY A 138 -11.11 3.62 -7.13
C GLY A 138 -12.35 3.86 -7.99
N ALA A 139 -12.95 2.81 -8.54
CA ALA A 139 -14.18 2.90 -9.32
C ALA A 139 -15.40 3.38 -8.51
N SER A 140 -15.49 3.01 -7.23
CA SER A 140 -16.57 3.49 -6.35
C SER A 140 -16.44 4.99 -6.07
N ILE A 141 -15.21 5.48 -5.86
CA ILE A 141 -14.93 6.90 -5.66
C ILE A 141 -15.33 7.71 -6.89
N VAL A 142 -14.98 7.25 -8.09
CA VAL A 142 -15.39 7.89 -9.35
C VAL A 142 -16.90 8.10 -9.41
N ARG A 143 -17.69 7.13 -8.95
CA ARG A 143 -19.16 7.20 -8.96
C ARG A 143 -19.74 8.07 -7.87
N GLU A 144 -19.16 8.03 -6.66
CA GLU A 144 -19.78 8.59 -5.46
C GLU A 144 -19.30 10.00 -5.12
N GLN A 145 -18.09 10.40 -5.54
CA GLN A 145 -17.49 11.69 -5.17
C GLN A 145 -18.31 12.92 -5.59
N GLU A 146 -18.91 12.90 -6.79
CA GLU A 146 -19.74 14.00 -7.29
C GLU A 146 -21.20 13.89 -6.80
N LYS A 147 -21.66 12.68 -6.52
CA LYS A 147 -23.01 12.40 -6.00
C LYS A 147 -23.21 12.93 -4.59
N TYR A 148 -22.13 12.95 -3.79
CA TYR A 148 -22.15 13.36 -2.39
C TYR A 148 -21.08 14.44 -2.10
N PRO A 149 -21.25 15.67 -2.62
CA PRO A 149 -20.23 16.71 -2.50
C PRO A 149 -19.99 17.19 -1.05
N ASP A 150 -20.93 16.96 -0.15
CA ASP A 150 -20.84 17.32 1.27
C ASP A 150 -20.29 16.19 2.16
N VAL A 151 -19.93 15.04 1.60
CA VAL A 151 -19.35 13.89 2.28
C VAL A 151 -17.88 13.81 1.96
N TYR A 152 -17.04 13.65 2.97
CA TYR A 152 -15.61 13.44 2.79
C TYR A 152 -15.28 11.96 2.60
N PHE A 153 -14.50 11.67 1.57
CA PHE A 153 -14.04 10.33 1.25
C PHE A 153 -12.54 10.22 1.55
N ILE A 154 -12.16 9.26 2.39
CA ILE A 154 -10.76 8.96 2.70
C ILE A 154 -10.43 7.58 2.12
N ALA A 155 -9.62 7.57 1.07
CA ALA A 155 -9.23 6.37 0.35
C ALA A 155 -7.80 5.97 0.73
N VAL A 156 -7.64 4.82 1.37
CA VAL A 156 -6.33 4.29 1.80
C VAL A 156 -5.83 3.30 0.75
N ASP A 157 -4.60 3.46 0.30
CA ASP A 157 -3.99 2.68 -0.80
C ASP A 157 -4.75 2.84 -2.14
N VAL A 158 -5.23 4.05 -2.39
CA VAL A 158 -5.85 4.45 -3.65
C VAL A 158 -5.10 5.67 -4.18
N GLY A 159 -4.52 5.55 -5.35
CA GLY A 159 -3.87 6.65 -6.08
C GLY A 159 -4.69 7.15 -7.25
N ALA A 160 -4.26 8.23 -7.89
CA ALA A 160 -4.91 8.76 -9.09
C ALA A 160 -5.02 7.73 -10.22
N GLY A 161 -4.05 6.79 -10.31
CA GLY A 161 -4.10 5.69 -11.29
C GLY A 161 -5.12 4.59 -11.00
N ASP A 162 -5.78 4.62 -9.83
CA ASP A 162 -6.85 3.68 -9.47
C ASP A 162 -8.24 4.28 -9.69
N LEU A 163 -8.35 5.61 -9.91
CA LEU A 163 -9.61 6.30 -10.15
C LEU A 163 -10.10 6.07 -11.58
N THR A 164 -10.58 4.88 -11.83
CA THR A 164 -11.04 4.45 -13.15
C THR A 164 -12.11 3.36 -13.03
N GLU A 165 -13.01 3.27 -14.01
CA GLU A 165 -13.99 2.20 -14.11
C GLU A 165 -13.64 1.16 -15.21
N ASP A 166 -12.79 1.55 -16.17
CA ASP A 166 -12.53 0.79 -17.39
C ASP A 166 -11.04 0.60 -17.71
N TYR A 167 -10.16 1.12 -16.85
CA TYR A 167 -8.70 1.17 -17.05
C TYR A 167 -8.25 1.88 -18.34
N ALA A 168 -9.11 2.70 -18.90
CA ALA A 168 -8.84 3.51 -20.09
C ALA A 168 -9.09 5.00 -19.82
N THR A 169 -10.11 5.32 -19.03
CA THR A 169 -10.47 6.67 -18.61
C THR A 169 -10.12 6.86 -17.14
N TYR A 170 -9.31 7.85 -16.83
CA TYR A 170 -8.88 8.16 -15.47
C TYR A 170 -9.47 9.49 -15.02
N TYR A 171 -9.80 9.57 -13.74
CA TYR A 171 -10.46 10.71 -13.12
C TYR A 171 -9.55 11.31 -12.05
N ASP A 172 -9.71 12.59 -11.82
CA ASP A 172 -9.06 13.26 -10.69
C ASP A 172 -9.92 13.11 -9.42
N PRO A 173 -9.32 13.07 -8.23
CA PRO A 173 -10.07 13.13 -6.99
C PRO A 173 -10.77 14.50 -6.87
N ALA A 174 -12.07 14.51 -6.53
CA ALA A 174 -12.81 15.72 -6.22
C ALA A 174 -12.29 16.37 -4.93
N ALA A 175 -12.68 17.61 -4.67
CA ALA A 175 -12.22 18.38 -3.50
C ALA A 175 -12.57 17.74 -2.15
N ASN A 176 -13.57 16.85 -2.11
CA ASN A 176 -14.01 16.09 -0.95
C ASN A 176 -13.37 14.69 -0.85
N VAL A 177 -12.37 14.38 -1.68
CA VAL A 177 -11.66 13.08 -1.69
C VAL A 177 -10.21 13.24 -1.30
N VAL A 178 -9.78 12.48 -0.32
CA VAL A 178 -8.36 12.34 0.06
C VAL A 178 -7.90 10.93 -0.29
N CYS A 179 -6.95 10.84 -1.23
CA CYS A 179 -6.27 9.61 -1.60
C CYS A 179 -4.93 9.52 -0.88
N ALA A 180 -4.71 8.47 -0.11
CA ALA A 180 -3.47 8.22 0.60
C ALA A 180 -2.82 6.94 0.05
N THR A 181 -1.58 7.06 -0.42
CA THR A 181 -0.78 5.93 -0.91
C THR A 181 0.46 5.74 -0.05
N PHE A 182 1.10 4.58 -0.19
CA PHE A 182 2.36 4.27 0.47
C PHE A 182 3.53 4.52 -0.48
N ALA A 183 4.75 4.62 0.06
CA ALA A 183 5.98 4.68 -0.70
C ALA A 183 6.48 3.24 -0.99
N GLU A 184 5.74 2.51 -1.82
CA GLU A 184 6.00 1.09 -2.10
C GLU A 184 7.37 0.86 -2.75
N GLU A 185 7.86 1.83 -3.54
CA GLU A 185 9.18 1.82 -4.13
C GLU A 185 10.30 1.77 -3.08
N GLN A 186 10.09 2.35 -1.90
CA GLN A 186 11.07 2.27 -0.80
C GLN A 186 11.13 0.85 -0.23
N ALA A 187 9.98 0.23 -0.04
CA ALA A 187 9.91 -1.15 0.43
C ALA A 187 10.50 -2.12 -0.61
N GLY A 188 10.19 -1.90 -1.89
CA GLY A 188 10.76 -2.67 -3.01
C GLY A 188 12.28 -2.53 -3.11
N TYR A 189 12.79 -1.30 -3.00
CA TYR A 189 14.22 -1.05 -2.97
C TYR A 189 14.92 -1.78 -1.82
N LEU A 190 14.38 -1.69 -0.59
CA LEU A 190 14.94 -2.36 0.57
C LEU A 190 14.94 -3.89 0.43
N ALA A 191 13.86 -4.45 -0.12
CA ALA A 191 13.77 -5.88 -0.40
C ALA A 191 14.83 -6.32 -1.43
N GLY A 192 14.95 -5.59 -2.54
CA GLY A 192 15.97 -5.85 -3.56
C GLY A 192 17.38 -5.72 -3.01
N TYR A 193 17.66 -4.66 -2.23
CA TYR A 193 18.95 -4.45 -1.59
C TYR A 193 19.32 -5.60 -0.64
N ALA A 194 18.39 -6.02 0.23
CA ALA A 194 18.62 -7.10 1.18
C ALA A 194 18.97 -8.42 0.47
N VAL A 195 18.22 -8.76 -0.60
CA VAL A 195 18.45 -10.00 -1.37
C VAL A 195 19.81 -9.98 -2.08
N VAL A 196 20.24 -8.84 -2.63
CA VAL A 196 21.57 -8.70 -3.25
C VAL A 196 22.67 -8.80 -2.21
N MET A 197 22.49 -8.17 -1.04
CA MET A 197 23.46 -8.27 0.06
C MET A 197 23.59 -9.69 0.62
N ASP A 198 22.53 -10.50 0.51
CA ASP A 198 22.55 -11.93 0.87
C ASP A 198 23.20 -12.82 -0.21
N GLY A 199 23.71 -12.21 -1.30
CA GLY A 199 24.53 -12.87 -2.32
C GLY A 199 23.78 -13.35 -3.57
N TYR A 200 22.50 -13.07 -3.71
CA TYR A 200 21.75 -13.42 -4.92
C TYR A 200 22.08 -12.45 -6.06
N THR A 201 22.40 -13.01 -7.24
CA THR A 201 22.79 -12.23 -8.44
C THR A 201 21.74 -12.26 -9.55
N LYS A 202 20.70 -13.08 -9.41
CA LYS A 202 19.58 -13.17 -10.34
C LYS A 202 18.30 -13.08 -9.57
N LEU A 203 17.56 -12.02 -9.80
CA LEU A 203 16.32 -11.72 -9.11
C LEU A 203 15.15 -11.77 -10.10
N GLY A 204 13.97 -12.03 -9.58
CA GLY A 204 12.70 -11.92 -10.29
C GLY A 204 11.67 -11.29 -9.39
N PHE A 205 10.76 -10.51 -9.97
CA PHE A 205 9.60 -9.95 -9.29
C PHE A 205 8.34 -10.62 -9.83
N LEU A 206 7.46 -11.04 -8.93
CA LEU A 206 6.15 -11.59 -9.26
C LEU A 206 5.08 -10.72 -8.60
N GLY A 207 4.44 -9.86 -9.38
CA GLY A 207 3.30 -9.05 -8.95
C GLY A 207 1.98 -9.78 -9.18
N GLY A 208 1.00 -9.59 -8.30
CA GLY A 208 -0.33 -10.18 -8.42
C GLY A 208 -1.13 -9.63 -9.61
N MET A 209 -1.07 -8.32 -9.82
CA MET A 209 -1.64 -7.63 -10.97
C MET A 209 -0.96 -6.26 -11.17
N ALA A 210 -1.16 -5.64 -12.35
CA ALA A 210 -0.51 -4.39 -12.71
C ALA A 210 -1.28 -3.15 -12.18
N VAL A 211 -1.54 -3.11 -10.87
CA VAL A 211 -2.07 -1.91 -10.19
C VAL A 211 -0.91 -0.99 -9.78
N PRO A 212 -1.15 0.32 -9.59
CA PRO A 212 -0.10 1.30 -9.30
C PRO A 212 0.85 0.92 -8.16
N ALA A 213 0.34 0.44 -7.03
CA ALA A 213 1.14 0.02 -5.88
C ALA A 213 2.09 -1.13 -6.22
N VAL A 214 1.62 -2.16 -6.92
CA VAL A 214 2.42 -3.33 -7.34
C VAL A 214 3.49 -2.93 -8.34
N VAL A 215 3.17 -2.02 -9.27
CA VAL A 215 4.14 -1.50 -10.25
C VAL A 215 5.23 -0.70 -9.53
N ARG A 216 4.88 0.22 -8.63
CA ARG A 216 5.86 1.00 -7.85
C ARG A 216 6.78 0.13 -7.00
N TYR A 217 6.23 -0.92 -6.37
CA TYR A 217 7.04 -1.86 -5.59
C TYR A 217 8.04 -2.64 -6.44
N GLY A 218 7.67 -3.00 -7.68
CA GLY A 218 8.50 -3.82 -8.57
C GLY A 218 9.59 -3.06 -9.32
N TYR A 219 9.50 -1.74 -9.42
CA TYR A 219 10.46 -0.89 -10.10
C TYR A 219 11.57 -0.44 -9.15
#